data_01351adcea4263cfae3374950c4d3641
#
_entry.id   01351adcea4263cfae3374950c4d3641
#
_cell.length_a   1.000
_cell.length_b   1.000
_cell.length_c   1.000
_cell.angle_alpha   90.00
_cell.angle_beta   90.00
_cell.angle_gamma   90.00
#
_symmetry.space_group_name_H-M   'P 1'
#
loop_
_entity.id
_entity.type
_entity.pdbx_description
1 polymer ?
#
loop_
_entity_poly.entity_id
_entity_poly.type
_entity_poly.pdbx_seq_one_letter_code
_entity_poly.pdbx_strand_id
1 'polypeptide(L)'
;TIGDYFQASLEITNLLKELDGMRYVTRQSVHTAAAVRKTKKAIRKAFENCMDGKGGANIVEVVSTCSSGWKMTPEKSNKWMEENMFPAYPLGDLKDKDANI
;
A
#
# COMPACT_ATOMS: atom_id res chain seq x y z
N THR A 1 19.13 9.12 -0.24
CA THR A 1 19.25 7.67 -0.41
C THR A 1 17.93 7.06 -0.88
N ILE A 2 17.96 5.83 -1.33
CA ILE A 2 16.74 5.10 -1.73
C ILE A 2 15.76 5.01 -0.56
N GLY A 3 16.26 4.80 0.65
CA GLY A 3 15.44 4.76 1.85
C GLY A 3 14.67 6.04 2.10
N ASP A 4 15.27 7.19 1.84
CA ASP A 4 14.63 8.49 1.99
C ASP A 4 13.49 8.69 0.99
N TYR A 5 13.68 8.25 -0.26
CA TYR A 5 12.63 8.32 -1.27
C TYR A 5 11.44 7.43 -0.91
N PHE A 6 11.69 6.21 -0.45
CA PHE A 6 10.63 5.32 -0.02
C PHE A 6 9.87 5.89 1.17
N GLN A 7 10.57 6.44 2.15
CA GLN A 7 9.94 7.04 3.32
C GLN A 7 9.00 8.17 2.90
N ALA A 8 9.45 9.08 2.03
CA ALA A 8 8.62 10.19 1.56
C ALA A 8 7.35 9.68 0.84
N SER A 9 7.49 8.70 -0.05
CA SER A 9 6.35 8.11 -0.77
C SER A 9 5.34 7.46 0.17
N LEU A 10 5.81 6.69 1.14
CA LEU A 10 4.94 5.97 2.07
C LEU A 10 4.22 6.91 3.04
N GLU A 11 4.85 8.02 3.42
CA GLU A 11 4.24 9.02 4.28
C GLU A 11 3.10 9.77 3.61
N ILE A 12 3.11 9.92 2.30
CA ILE A 12 1.99 10.52 1.55
C ILE A 12 0.70 9.76 1.83
N THR A 13 0.74 8.44 1.83
CA THR A 13 -0.43 7.61 2.13
C THR A 13 -0.94 7.87 3.55
N ASN A 14 -0.04 8.01 4.52
CA ASN A 14 -0.42 8.34 5.91
C ASN A 14 -1.06 9.72 6.02
N LEU A 15 -0.62 10.70 5.24
CA LEU A 15 -1.23 12.02 5.21
C LEU A 15 -2.62 11.98 4.58
N LEU A 16 -2.77 11.24 3.48
CA LEU A 16 -4.02 11.16 2.74
C LEU A 16 -5.13 10.50 3.55
N LYS A 17 -4.82 9.55 4.43
CA LYS A 17 -5.83 8.89 5.26
C LYS A 17 -6.57 9.85 6.20
N GLU A 18 -5.96 10.97 6.54
CA GLU A 18 -6.55 11.98 7.43
C GLU A 18 -7.57 12.89 6.73
N LEU A 19 -7.67 12.86 5.41
CA LEU A 19 -8.61 13.68 4.66
C LEU A 19 -10.03 13.11 4.73
N ASP A 20 -11.01 13.95 5.01
CA ASP A 20 -12.41 13.54 5.11
C ASP A 20 -12.98 12.95 3.82
N GLY A 21 -12.48 13.41 2.67
CA GLY A 21 -12.90 12.92 1.35
C GLY A 21 -12.37 11.54 0.99
N MET A 22 -11.46 10.99 1.77
CA MET A 22 -10.89 9.66 1.52
C MET A 22 -11.78 8.60 2.15
N ARG A 23 -12.23 7.65 1.34
CA ARG A 23 -13.08 6.55 1.79
C ARG A 23 -12.28 5.30 2.14
N TYR A 24 -11.30 4.94 1.30
CA TYR A 24 -10.50 3.74 1.46
C TYR A 24 -9.06 4.04 1.11
N VAL A 25 -8.16 3.80 2.05
CA VAL A 25 -6.72 3.98 1.87
C VAL A 25 -6.04 2.71 2.36
N THR A 26 -5.31 2.04 1.49
CA THR A 26 -4.65 0.78 1.83
C THR A 26 -3.23 0.75 1.27
N ARG A 27 -2.36 0.04 1.97
CA ARG A 27 -0.99 -0.24 1.54
C ARG A 27 -0.84 -1.73 1.37
N GLN A 28 -0.52 -2.16 0.17
CA GLN A 28 -0.37 -3.56 -0.18
C GLN A 28 0.99 -3.82 -0.80
N SER A 29 1.30 -5.08 -1.03
CA SER A 29 2.56 -5.48 -1.65
C SER A 29 2.32 -6.65 -2.59
N VAL A 30 3.28 -6.89 -3.46
CA VAL A 30 3.26 -8.03 -4.40
C VAL A 30 4.48 -8.93 -4.21
N HIS A 31 5.08 -8.90 -3.03
CA HIS A 31 6.31 -9.64 -2.75
C HIS A 31 6.11 -11.14 -2.54
N THR A 32 4.89 -11.60 -2.29
CA THR A 32 4.54 -13.02 -2.17
C THR A 32 3.22 -13.29 -2.90
N ALA A 33 2.92 -14.57 -3.15
CA ALA A 33 1.65 -14.96 -3.77
C ALA A 33 0.45 -14.56 -2.90
N ALA A 34 0.57 -14.67 -1.58
CA ALA A 34 -0.47 -14.25 -0.66
C ALA A 34 -0.67 -12.72 -0.71
N ALA A 35 0.41 -11.96 -0.78
CA ALA A 35 0.35 -10.50 -0.90
C ALA A 35 -0.29 -10.07 -2.22
N VAL A 36 -0.01 -10.76 -3.33
CA VAL A 36 -0.66 -10.51 -4.63
C VAL A 36 -2.16 -10.71 -4.53
N ARG A 37 -2.61 -11.77 -3.87
CA ARG A 37 -4.06 -12.01 -3.67
C ARG A 37 -4.72 -10.90 -2.87
N LYS A 38 -4.07 -10.44 -1.82
CA LYS A 38 -4.57 -9.31 -1.00
C LYS A 38 -4.63 -8.01 -1.80
N THR A 39 -3.61 -7.77 -2.62
CA THR A 39 -3.55 -6.59 -3.49
C THR A 39 -4.69 -6.61 -4.51
N LYS A 40 -4.95 -7.76 -5.13
CA LYS A 40 -6.08 -7.91 -6.07
C LYS A 40 -7.42 -7.61 -5.39
N LYS A 41 -7.63 -8.10 -4.18
CA LYS A 41 -8.85 -7.82 -3.42
C LYS A 41 -8.99 -6.34 -3.09
N ALA A 42 -7.90 -5.68 -2.72
CA ALA A 42 -7.89 -4.25 -2.41
C ALA A 42 -8.24 -3.41 -3.64
N ILE A 43 -7.66 -3.73 -4.78
CA ILE A 43 -7.96 -3.04 -6.06
C ILE A 43 -9.42 -3.24 -6.43
N ARG A 44 -9.92 -4.46 -6.32
CA ARG A 44 -11.33 -4.76 -6.60
C ARG A 44 -12.26 -3.97 -5.69
N LYS A 45 -11.96 -3.91 -4.40
CA LYS A 45 -12.73 -3.14 -3.42
C LYS A 45 -12.75 -1.66 -3.78
N ALA A 46 -11.62 -1.09 -4.20
CA ALA A 46 -11.54 0.30 -4.61
C ALA A 46 -12.47 0.58 -5.81
N PHE A 47 -12.48 -0.30 -6.81
CA PHE A 47 -13.37 -0.17 -7.96
C PHE A 47 -14.84 -0.31 -7.57
N GLU A 48 -15.17 -1.28 -6.74
CA GLU A 48 -16.53 -1.47 -6.23
C GLU A 48 -17.02 -0.24 -5.47
N ASN A 49 -16.16 0.36 -4.66
CA ASN A 49 -16.46 1.60 -3.95
C ASN A 49 -16.74 2.76 -4.91
N CYS A 50 -16.02 2.83 -6.02
CA CYS A 50 -16.26 3.86 -7.03
C CYS A 50 -17.61 3.69 -7.73
N MET A 51 -18.12 2.48 -7.80
CA MET A 51 -19.34 2.14 -8.56
C MET A 51 -20.61 2.11 -7.71
N ASP A 52 -20.51 2.17 -6.39
CA ASP A 52 -21.69 2.04 -5.52
C ASP A 52 -22.47 3.33 -5.29
N GLY A 53 -22.00 4.45 -5.82
CA GLY A 53 -22.70 5.73 -5.74
C GLY A 53 -22.59 6.46 -4.40
N LYS A 54 -21.88 5.91 -3.43
CA LYS A 54 -21.72 6.54 -2.10
C LYS A 54 -20.66 7.64 -2.07
N GLY A 55 -19.84 7.73 -3.10
CA GLY A 55 -18.77 8.74 -3.18
C GLY A 55 -17.55 8.41 -2.34
N GLY A 56 -16.62 9.37 -2.29
CA GLY A 56 -15.35 9.23 -1.59
C GLY A 56 -14.23 8.76 -2.52
N ALA A 57 -13.00 9.10 -2.19
CA ALA A 57 -11.82 8.72 -2.96
C ALA A 57 -11.21 7.44 -2.39
N ASN A 58 -10.63 6.64 -3.27
CA ASN A 58 -9.99 5.37 -2.90
C ASN A 58 -8.54 5.37 -3.39
N ILE A 59 -7.61 4.98 -2.54
CA ILE A 59 -6.20 4.88 -2.88
C ILE A 59 -5.69 3.49 -2.49
N VAL A 60 -5.08 2.82 -3.46
CA VAL A 60 -4.37 1.56 -3.22
C VAL A 60 -2.90 1.81 -3.55
N GLU A 61 -2.07 1.85 -2.52
CA GLU A 61 -0.62 1.96 -2.67
C GLU A 61 -0.04 0.56 -2.76
N VAL A 62 0.71 0.29 -3.82
CA VAL A 62 1.36 -1.01 -4.00
C VAL A 62 2.87 -0.83 -3.85
N VAL A 63 3.42 -1.41 -2.80
CA VAL A 63 4.86 -1.38 -2.56
C VAL A 63 5.50 -2.53 -3.35
N SER A 64 6.43 -2.20 -4.22
CA SER A 64 7.15 -3.18 -5.02
C SER A 64 8.65 -3.05 -4.82
N THR A 65 9.36 -4.14 -5.11
CA THR A 65 10.82 -4.13 -5.04
C THR A 65 11.40 -3.41 -6.25
N CYS A 66 12.54 -2.75 -6.02
CA CYS A 66 13.34 -2.14 -7.09
C CYS A 66 14.74 -2.75 -7.03
N SER A 67 14.91 -3.98 -7.52
CA SER A 67 16.17 -4.71 -7.42
C SER A 67 17.31 -4.00 -8.11
N SER A 68 17.10 -3.36 -9.26
CA SER A 68 18.14 -2.57 -9.95
C SER A 68 18.57 -1.36 -9.11
N GLY A 69 17.62 -0.61 -8.56
CA GLY A 69 17.90 0.56 -7.74
C GLY A 69 18.55 0.22 -6.42
N TRP A 70 18.17 -0.92 -5.83
CA TRP A 70 18.73 -1.40 -4.56
C TRP A 70 19.98 -2.24 -4.74
N LYS A 71 20.34 -2.57 -5.98
CA LYS A 71 21.50 -3.42 -6.32
C LYS A 71 21.43 -4.78 -5.60
N MET A 72 20.24 -5.35 -5.56
CA MET A 72 19.96 -6.64 -4.91
C MET A 72 19.24 -7.58 -5.87
N THR A 73 19.32 -8.87 -5.61
CA THR A 73 18.46 -9.83 -6.32
C THR A 73 17.00 -9.64 -5.90
N PRO A 74 16.01 -10.05 -6.72
CA PRO A 74 14.59 -9.94 -6.32
C PRO A 74 14.28 -10.61 -4.99
N GLU A 75 14.87 -11.78 -4.71
CA GLU A 75 14.67 -12.48 -3.45
C GLU A 75 15.20 -11.69 -2.25
N LYS A 76 16.39 -11.12 -2.38
CA LYS A 76 17.00 -10.29 -1.34
C LYS A 76 16.20 -9.01 -1.13
N SER A 77 15.70 -8.41 -2.21
CA SER A 77 14.87 -7.20 -2.14
C SER A 77 13.57 -7.46 -1.37
N ASN A 78 12.91 -8.58 -1.65
CA ASN A 78 11.69 -8.98 -0.94
C ASN A 78 11.96 -9.18 0.56
N LYS A 79 13.03 -9.88 0.88
CA LYS A 79 13.42 -10.12 2.27
C LYS A 79 13.77 -8.83 3.00
N TRP A 80 14.48 -7.94 2.32
CA TRP A 80 14.82 -6.63 2.88
C TRP A 80 13.56 -5.82 3.20
N MET A 81 12.56 -5.83 2.32
CA MET A 81 11.28 -5.18 2.57
C MET A 81 10.59 -5.74 3.81
N GLU A 82 10.53 -7.06 3.93
CA GLU A 82 9.88 -7.72 5.07
C GLU A 82 10.57 -7.36 6.39
N GLU A 83 11.89 -7.29 6.40
CA GLU A 83 12.66 -7.05 7.60
C GLU A 83 12.79 -5.59 7.99
N ASN A 84 12.83 -4.69 7.01
CA ASN A 84 13.19 -3.28 7.25
C ASN A 84 12.09 -2.28 6.93
N MET A 85 11.21 -2.55 5.97
CA MET A 85 10.17 -1.61 5.57
C MET A 85 8.84 -1.87 6.27
N PHE A 86 8.35 -3.08 6.24
CA PHE A 86 7.02 -3.39 6.76
C PHE A 86 6.86 -3.16 8.27
N PRO A 87 7.87 -3.38 9.12
CA PRO A 87 7.75 -3.00 10.52
C PRO A 87 7.55 -1.50 10.75
N ALA A 88 8.14 -0.65 9.91
CA ALA A 88 8.00 0.80 9.98
C ALA A 88 6.76 1.30 9.21
N TYR A 89 6.41 0.63 8.12
CA TYR A 89 5.29 0.98 7.23
C TYR A 89 4.41 -0.24 7.02
N PRO A 90 3.55 -0.59 8.00
CA PRO A 90 2.75 -1.82 7.92
C PRO A 90 1.83 -1.86 6.71
N LEU A 91 1.70 -3.05 6.14
CA LEU A 91 0.72 -3.31 5.09
C LEU A 91 -0.68 -3.41 5.67
N GLY A 92 -1.67 -3.23 4.82
CA GLY A 92 -3.07 -3.36 5.19
C GLY A 92 -3.85 -2.07 5.03
N ASP A 93 -5.07 -2.08 5.53
CA ASP A 93 -5.96 -0.93 5.41
C ASP A 93 -5.58 0.15 6.42
N LEU A 94 -5.28 1.35 5.92
CA LEU A 94 -4.98 2.53 6.73
C LEU A 94 -6.26 3.30 7.05
N LYS A 95 -7.24 3.25 6.15
CA LYS A 95 -8.55 3.85 6.33
C LYS A 95 -9.57 3.07 5.53
N ASP A 96 -10.69 2.75 6.16
CA ASP A 96 -11.84 2.15 5.49
C ASP A 96 -13.10 2.61 6.24
N LYS A 97 -13.80 3.59 5.68
CA LYS A 97 -15.00 4.14 6.32
C LYS A 97 -16.11 3.11 6.48
N ASP A 98 -16.19 2.15 5.57
CA ASP A 98 -17.20 1.09 5.63
C ASP A 98 -16.92 0.08 6.74
N ALA A 99 -15.66 -0.04 7.16
CA ALA A 99 -15.23 -0.92 8.25
C ALA A 99 -14.92 -0.16 9.55
N ASN A 100 -15.17 1.15 9.61
CA ASN A 100 -14.88 2.01 10.77
C ASN A 100 -13.40 2.05 11.17
N ILE A 101 -12.52 2.00 10.21
CA ILE A 101 -11.07 2.14 10.42
C ILE A 101 -10.62 3.57 10.13
#